data_60f53878e78d35c95927d1f4acf1a24b
#
_entry.id   60f53878e78d35c95927d1f4acf1a24b
#
_cell.length_a   1.000
_cell.length_b   1.000
_cell.length_c   1.000
_cell.angle_alpha   90.00
_cell.angle_beta   90.00
_cell.angle_gamma   90.00
#
_symmetry.space_group_name_H-M   'P 1'
#
loop_
_entity.id
_entity.type
_entity.pdbx_description
1 polymer ?
#
loop_
_entity_poly.entity_id
_entity_poly.type
_entity_poly.pdbx_seq_one_letter_code
_entity_poly.pdbx_strand_id
1 'polypeptide(L)'
;MELIEYMRLRNKMTQKEWEDSFEKKEREIIVLRHEGGGGSLRNGFWDWAAYFLAYVDCETGELHKEEGRIVYPVTDKENLPYQFEDETIYKLKVRAKLPEEVPNGVLPTKKHFLVVEVLEKNAACKELEEILAEYRKPIILQDDILGELIYDKPLKSFQGSIIWQDRKINIILDVDKDNKGEITKAKKALKTMISEQAKWDADLRSFAAKKLTKLACEWAESDDETSEITEESFAKRISLSSIWMTLGGSFSAYFDDDDLFFGHCITVCGSLKNGVVSADIEG
;
A
#
# COMPACT_ATOMS: atom_id res chain seq x y z
N MET A 1 22.44 1.23 17.14
CA MET A 1 21.47 2.35 17.32
C MET A 1 20.07 1.75 17.34
N GLU A 2 19.20 2.20 18.25
CA GLU A 2 17.81 1.73 18.32
C GLU A 2 16.95 2.39 17.22
N LEU A 3 15.89 1.71 16.77
CA LEU A 3 15.03 2.17 15.69
C LEU A 3 14.43 3.58 15.92
N ILE A 4 13.95 3.82 17.15
CA ILE A 4 13.35 5.12 17.52
C ILE A 4 14.37 6.25 17.42
N GLU A 5 15.60 6.03 17.88
CA GLU A 5 16.68 7.02 17.80
C GLU A 5 17.10 7.27 16.34
N TYR A 6 17.19 6.23 15.53
CA TYR A 6 17.45 6.32 14.10
C TYR A 6 16.40 7.18 13.38
N MET A 7 15.11 6.92 13.62
CA MET A 7 14.02 7.70 13.02
C MET A 7 14.04 9.15 13.49
N ARG A 8 14.31 9.38 14.79
CA ARG A 8 14.41 10.72 15.35
C ARG A 8 15.55 11.54 14.72
N LEU A 9 16.70 10.92 14.52
CA LEU A 9 17.84 11.57 13.88
C LEU A 9 17.53 11.92 12.41
N ARG A 10 16.92 10.98 11.68
CA ARG A 10 16.50 11.23 10.29
C ARG A 10 15.51 12.37 10.16
N ASN A 11 14.52 12.47 11.07
CA ASN A 11 13.51 13.53 11.02
C ASN A 11 14.06 14.91 11.38
N LYS A 12 15.19 15.00 12.10
CA LYS A 12 15.85 16.26 12.45
C LYS A 12 16.88 16.73 11.43
N MET A 13 17.20 15.89 10.46
CA MET A 13 18.20 16.19 9.44
C MET A 13 17.77 17.38 8.58
N THR A 14 18.61 18.38 8.43
CA THR A 14 18.41 19.50 7.51
C THR A 14 18.51 19.01 6.06
N GLN A 15 17.96 19.78 5.12
CA GLN A 15 18.05 19.45 3.68
C GLN A 15 19.51 19.26 3.25
N LYS A 16 20.41 20.15 3.69
CA LYS A 16 21.83 20.06 3.35
C LYS A 16 22.48 18.77 3.88
N GLU A 17 22.24 18.42 5.14
CA GLU A 17 22.77 17.18 5.73
C GLU A 17 22.21 15.95 5.00
N TRP A 18 20.94 16.00 4.59
CA TRP A 18 20.32 14.95 3.80
C TRP A 18 20.95 14.83 2.41
N GLU A 19 21.17 15.94 1.69
CA GLU A 19 21.86 15.95 0.40
C GLU A 19 23.33 15.52 0.52
N ASP A 20 24.01 15.86 1.63
CA ASP A 20 25.38 15.43 1.92
C ASP A 20 25.50 13.93 2.24
N SER A 21 24.38 13.25 2.48
CA SER A 21 24.31 11.79 2.62
C SER A 21 24.34 11.02 1.27
N PHE A 22 24.48 11.75 0.16
CA PHE A 22 24.70 11.20 -1.18
C PHE A 22 26.09 11.49 -1.66
N GLU A 23 26.60 10.65 -2.59
CA GLU A 23 27.89 10.87 -3.23
C GLU A 23 27.98 12.28 -3.85
N LYS A 24 29.16 12.84 -3.92
CA LYS A 24 29.37 14.09 -4.66
C LYS A 24 29.51 13.86 -6.16
N LYS A 25 29.90 12.63 -6.58
CA LYS A 25 30.00 12.25 -7.99
C LYS A 25 28.59 12.13 -8.56
N GLU A 26 28.34 12.89 -9.61
CA GLU A 26 27.14 12.73 -10.44
C GLU A 26 27.38 11.64 -11.48
N ARG A 27 26.29 10.94 -11.83
CA ARG A 27 26.25 9.94 -12.89
C ARG A 27 24.95 10.02 -13.66
N GLU A 28 24.95 9.53 -14.87
CA GLU A 28 23.74 9.40 -15.67
C GLU A 28 23.22 7.96 -15.59
N ILE A 29 21.92 7.83 -15.40
CA ILE A 29 21.23 6.55 -15.40
C ILE A 29 19.94 6.66 -16.24
N ILE A 30 19.50 5.53 -16.78
CA ILE A 30 18.16 5.44 -17.37
C ILE A 30 17.33 4.56 -16.44
N VAL A 31 16.19 5.05 -15.96
CA VAL A 31 15.33 4.33 -15.00
C VAL A 31 13.97 4.03 -15.59
N LEU A 32 13.42 2.87 -15.27
CA LEU A 32 12.01 2.54 -15.52
C LEU A 32 11.21 2.84 -14.26
N ARG A 33 10.46 3.96 -14.30
CA ARG A 33 9.56 4.37 -13.23
C ARG A 33 8.35 3.43 -13.16
N HIS A 34 7.93 3.04 -11.95
CA HIS A 34 6.67 2.34 -11.72
C HIS A 34 5.83 3.04 -10.65
N GLU A 35 4.63 2.55 -10.42
CA GLU A 35 3.67 3.13 -9.48
C GLU A 35 4.21 3.28 -8.05
N GLY A 36 3.65 4.24 -7.33
CA GLY A 36 4.00 4.52 -5.94
C GLY A 36 5.06 5.60 -5.78
N GLY A 37 5.15 6.08 -4.57
CA GLY A 37 6.00 7.19 -4.16
C GLY A 37 5.34 7.99 -3.05
N GLY A 38 5.96 9.08 -2.66
CA GLY A 38 5.43 9.98 -1.65
C GLY A 38 6.54 10.72 -0.92
N GLY A 39 6.14 11.58 0.02
CA GLY A 39 7.08 12.40 0.77
C GLY A 39 7.04 12.11 2.27
N SER A 40 8.21 12.13 2.88
CA SER A 40 8.37 12.14 4.33
C SER A 40 8.80 13.52 4.80
N LEU A 41 8.05 14.13 5.71
CA LEU A 41 8.42 15.43 6.28
C LEU A 41 9.65 15.28 7.16
N ARG A 42 10.64 16.13 6.90
CA ARG A 42 11.83 16.31 7.72
C ARG A 42 11.86 17.72 8.31
N ASN A 43 12.98 18.15 8.77
CA ASN A 43 13.19 19.50 9.32
C ASN A 43 13.05 20.57 8.22
N GLY A 44 11.82 20.98 7.95
CA GLY A 44 11.51 22.09 7.03
C GLY A 44 11.45 21.75 5.53
N PHE A 45 11.57 20.47 5.15
CA PHE A 45 11.42 20.02 3.76
C PHE A 45 10.83 18.61 3.70
N TRP A 46 10.35 18.22 2.54
CA TRP A 46 9.89 16.86 2.25
C TRP A 46 10.96 16.11 1.46
N ASP A 47 11.35 14.94 1.97
CA ASP A 47 12.11 13.93 1.23
C ASP A 47 11.11 13.18 0.34
N TRP A 48 10.95 13.64 -0.90
CA TRP A 48 10.01 13.05 -1.85
C TRP A 48 10.66 11.94 -2.63
N ALA A 49 9.95 10.82 -2.80
CA ALA A 49 10.45 9.63 -3.48
C ALA A 49 9.50 9.19 -4.60
N ALA A 50 10.07 8.71 -5.70
CA ALA A 50 9.39 7.94 -6.72
C ALA A 50 10.12 6.62 -6.92
N TYR A 51 9.38 5.50 -7.09
CA TYR A 51 9.98 4.17 -7.17
C TYR A 51 10.28 3.79 -8.61
N PHE A 52 11.29 2.94 -8.82
CA PHE A 52 11.64 2.36 -10.12
C PHE A 52 11.86 0.85 -10.02
N LEU A 53 11.58 0.13 -11.12
CA LEU A 53 11.74 -1.33 -11.22
C LEU A 53 13.16 -1.76 -11.55
N ALA A 54 13.82 -0.99 -12.41
CA ALA A 54 15.14 -1.29 -12.94
C ALA A 54 15.81 -0.01 -13.44
N TYR A 55 17.13 -0.06 -13.58
CA TYR A 55 17.87 1.03 -14.22
C TYR A 55 19.08 0.51 -15.01
N VAL A 56 19.52 1.31 -15.96
CA VAL A 56 20.79 1.12 -16.70
C VAL A 56 21.75 2.23 -16.28
N ASP A 57 22.96 1.86 -15.88
CA ASP A 57 24.04 2.81 -15.64
C ASP A 57 24.62 3.23 -17.00
N CYS A 58 24.57 4.52 -17.34
CA CYS A 58 25.02 5.02 -18.64
C CYS A 58 26.55 5.00 -18.82
N GLU A 59 27.32 4.97 -17.72
CA GLU A 59 28.79 4.91 -17.78
C GLU A 59 29.28 3.49 -18.14
N THR A 60 28.61 2.47 -17.59
CA THR A 60 28.99 1.05 -17.78
C THR A 60 28.14 0.30 -18.79
N GLY A 61 26.93 0.79 -19.06
CA GLY A 61 25.91 0.07 -19.83
C GLY A 61 25.27 -1.08 -19.07
N GLU A 62 25.53 -1.23 -17.76
CA GLU A 62 25.04 -2.35 -16.95
C GLU A 62 23.57 -2.17 -16.60
N LEU A 63 22.75 -3.21 -16.86
CA LEU A 63 21.36 -3.31 -16.46
C LEU A 63 21.25 -3.88 -15.05
N HIS A 64 20.60 -3.14 -14.15
CA HIS A 64 20.28 -3.54 -12.79
C HIS A 64 18.78 -3.80 -12.65
N LYS A 65 18.39 -5.08 -12.46
CA LYS A 65 17.00 -5.53 -12.28
C LYS A 65 16.64 -5.56 -10.79
N GLU A 66 16.77 -4.44 -10.14
CA GLU A 66 16.43 -4.30 -8.73
C GLU A 66 15.62 -3.02 -8.51
N GLU A 67 14.55 -3.15 -7.73
CA GLU A 67 13.74 -2.02 -7.34
C GLU A 67 14.54 -1.03 -6.50
N GLY A 68 14.25 0.24 -6.67
CA GLY A 68 14.85 1.31 -5.89
C GLY A 68 13.98 2.56 -5.89
N ARG A 69 14.58 3.66 -5.46
CA ARG A 69 13.91 4.95 -5.46
C ARG A 69 14.82 6.07 -5.95
N ILE A 70 14.22 6.98 -6.69
CA ILE A 70 14.77 8.30 -6.97
C ILE A 70 14.12 9.28 -6.00
N VAL A 71 14.91 10.17 -5.41
CA VAL A 71 14.45 11.12 -4.39
C VAL A 71 14.89 12.53 -4.71
N TYR A 72 14.13 13.50 -4.21
CA TYR A 72 14.43 14.91 -4.35
C TYR A 72 13.82 15.71 -3.20
N PRO A 73 14.42 16.84 -2.79
CA PRO A 73 13.87 17.68 -1.75
C PRO A 73 12.71 18.53 -2.30
N VAL A 74 11.66 18.66 -1.50
CA VAL A 74 10.47 19.45 -1.83
C VAL A 74 10.16 20.37 -0.65
N THR A 75 10.07 21.67 -0.90
CA THR A 75 9.69 22.67 0.11
C THR A 75 8.20 23.03 0.02
N ASP A 76 7.61 22.86 -1.17
CA ASP A 76 6.20 23.12 -1.44
C ASP A 76 5.58 21.91 -2.14
N LYS A 77 4.63 21.22 -1.47
CA LYS A 77 3.95 20.05 -2.00
C LYS A 77 3.04 20.34 -3.19
N GLU A 78 2.55 21.56 -3.31
CA GLU A 78 1.65 21.95 -4.39
C GLU A 78 2.42 22.18 -5.70
N ASN A 79 3.74 22.43 -5.58
CA ASN A 79 4.63 22.71 -6.70
C ASN A 79 5.84 21.76 -6.68
N LEU A 80 5.62 20.49 -7.02
CA LEU A 80 6.70 19.51 -7.11
C LEU A 80 7.69 19.88 -8.22
N PRO A 81 9.01 19.88 -7.97
CA PRO A 81 10.02 20.20 -8.98
C PRO A 81 10.08 19.18 -10.11
N TYR A 82 9.65 17.95 -9.83
CA TYR A 82 9.56 16.85 -10.80
C TYR A 82 8.23 16.13 -10.68
N GLN A 83 7.63 15.82 -11.83
CA GLN A 83 6.42 14.99 -11.95
C GLN A 83 6.77 13.73 -12.72
N PHE A 84 7.06 12.66 -11.98
CA PHE A 84 7.40 11.36 -12.56
C PHE A 84 6.13 10.57 -12.83
N GLU A 85 5.82 10.37 -14.12
CA GLU A 85 4.69 9.54 -14.56
C GLU A 85 5.01 8.05 -14.40
N ASP A 86 4.00 7.27 -14.04
CA ASP A 86 4.12 5.82 -13.91
C ASP A 86 4.43 5.15 -15.25
N GLU A 87 5.08 3.98 -15.19
CA GLU A 87 5.45 3.16 -16.35
C GLU A 87 6.20 3.93 -17.45
N THR A 88 7.00 4.91 -17.05
CA THR A 88 7.74 5.80 -17.95
C THR A 88 9.24 5.63 -17.76
N ILE A 89 9.99 5.65 -18.84
CA ILE A 89 11.45 5.58 -18.85
C ILE A 89 12.03 6.99 -18.85
N TYR A 90 12.87 7.29 -17.87
CA TYR A 90 13.55 8.58 -17.75
C TYR A 90 15.06 8.42 -17.81
N LYS A 91 15.73 9.33 -18.51
CA LYS A 91 17.18 9.52 -18.36
C LYS A 91 17.41 10.63 -17.35
N LEU A 92 18.19 10.32 -16.30
CA LEU A 92 18.40 11.20 -15.16
C LEU A 92 19.88 11.39 -14.88
N LYS A 93 20.25 12.58 -14.43
CA LYS A 93 21.50 12.83 -13.72
C LYS A 93 21.25 12.70 -12.24
N VAL A 94 22.02 11.87 -11.55
CA VAL A 94 21.75 11.50 -10.16
C VAL A 94 23.05 11.41 -9.34
N ARG A 95 22.88 11.40 -8.00
CA ARG A 95 23.93 11.07 -7.03
C ARG A 95 23.47 9.85 -6.22
N ALA A 96 24.32 8.84 -6.10
CA ALA A 96 24.00 7.62 -5.36
C ALA A 96 24.02 7.88 -3.85
N LYS A 97 23.15 7.20 -3.11
CA LYS A 97 23.16 7.23 -1.64
C LYS A 97 24.45 6.60 -1.11
N LEU A 98 25.09 7.27 -0.17
CA LEU A 98 26.22 6.69 0.56
C LEU A 98 25.77 5.50 1.41
N PRO A 99 26.62 4.49 1.63
CA PRO A 99 26.32 3.40 2.55
C PRO A 99 25.91 3.93 3.93
N GLU A 100 24.85 3.40 4.48
CA GLU A 100 24.31 3.81 5.77
C GLU A 100 24.11 2.57 6.65
N GLU A 101 24.56 2.65 7.91
CA GLU A 101 24.23 1.61 8.89
C GLU A 101 22.78 1.80 9.37
N VAL A 102 21.97 0.79 9.11
CA VAL A 102 20.57 0.79 9.55
C VAL A 102 20.38 -0.13 10.76
N PRO A 103 19.46 0.18 11.69
CA PRO A 103 19.16 -0.67 12.83
C PRO A 103 18.64 -2.04 12.41
N ASN A 104 18.80 -3.03 13.30
CA ASN A 104 18.20 -4.34 13.11
C ASN A 104 16.67 -4.21 12.94
N GLY A 105 16.12 -4.91 11.96
CA GLY A 105 14.69 -4.86 11.62
C GLY A 105 14.31 -3.76 10.61
N VAL A 106 15.23 -2.87 10.26
CA VAL A 106 15.05 -1.95 9.14
C VAL A 106 15.60 -2.60 7.88
N LEU A 107 14.74 -2.80 6.89
CA LEU A 107 15.21 -3.27 5.58
C LEU A 107 16.05 -2.16 4.94
N PRO A 108 17.30 -2.46 4.54
CA PRO A 108 18.12 -1.47 3.82
C PRO A 108 17.37 -1.05 2.56
N THR A 109 17.36 0.25 2.31
CA THR A 109 16.84 0.75 1.04
C THR A 109 17.71 0.17 -0.08
N LYS A 110 17.10 -0.56 -1.01
CA LYS A 110 17.80 -1.06 -2.19
C LYS A 110 18.47 0.10 -2.92
N LYS A 111 18.52 0.21 -4.18
CA LYS A 111 19.14 1.38 -4.85
C LYS A 111 18.41 2.68 -4.53
N HIS A 112 19.18 3.74 -4.24
CA HIS A 112 18.66 5.03 -3.79
C HIS A 112 19.47 6.16 -4.43
N PHE A 113 18.82 6.99 -5.23
CA PHE A 113 19.46 8.03 -6.00
C PHE A 113 18.82 9.41 -5.74
N LEU A 114 19.62 10.41 -5.44
CA LEU A 114 19.19 11.82 -5.43
C LEU A 114 19.15 12.33 -6.87
N VAL A 115 18.01 12.83 -7.31
CA VAL A 115 17.84 13.44 -8.64
C VAL A 115 18.51 14.82 -8.63
N VAL A 116 19.41 15.02 -9.56
CA VAL A 116 20.05 16.32 -9.83
C VAL A 116 19.34 17.01 -10.99
N GLU A 117 19.03 16.24 -12.04
CA GLU A 117 18.41 16.77 -13.26
C GLU A 117 17.63 15.66 -14.00
N VAL A 118 16.50 15.99 -14.60
CA VAL A 118 15.80 15.14 -15.56
C VAL A 118 16.30 15.51 -16.95
N LEU A 119 17.06 14.61 -17.57
CA LEU A 119 17.68 14.86 -18.88
C LEU A 119 16.72 14.57 -20.02
N GLU A 120 15.93 13.49 -19.90
CA GLU A 120 15.00 13.05 -20.92
C GLU A 120 13.81 12.30 -20.32
N LYS A 121 12.61 12.58 -20.78
CA LYS A 121 11.39 11.80 -20.54
C LYS A 121 11.11 10.94 -21.77
N ASN A 122 10.65 9.71 -21.57
CA ASN A 122 10.47 8.68 -22.61
C ASN A 122 11.80 8.33 -23.32
N ALA A 123 12.87 8.24 -22.54
CA ALA A 123 14.18 7.87 -23.05
C ALA A 123 14.15 6.46 -23.66
N ALA A 124 14.76 6.30 -24.83
CA ALA A 124 14.84 5.00 -25.49
C ALA A 124 15.84 4.09 -24.76
N CYS A 125 15.37 2.93 -24.31
CA CYS A 125 16.20 1.88 -23.70
C CYS A 125 15.51 0.53 -23.88
N LYS A 126 16.02 -0.27 -24.81
CA LYS A 126 15.41 -1.55 -25.19
C LYS A 126 15.25 -2.50 -24.01
N GLU A 127 16.26 -2.61 -23.16
CA GLU A 127 16.23 -3.49 -21.99
C GLU A 127 15.14 -3.10 -21.00
N LEU A 128 14.91 -1.83 -20.78
CA LEU A 128 13.86 -1.33 -19.90
C LEU A 128 12.46 -1.41 -20.55
N GLU A 129 12.38 -1.24 -21.87
CA GLU A 129 11.13 -1.46 -22.62
C GLU A 129 10.69 -2.93 -22.55
N GLU A 130 11.62 -3.88 -22.64
CA GLU A 130 11.34 -5.31 -22.47
C GLU A 130 10.87 -5.61 -21.04
N ILE A 131 11.48 -5.01 -20.01
CA ILE A 131 11.04 -5.13 -18.62
C ILE A 131 9.64 -4.54 -18.43
N LEU A 132 9.36 -3.37 -19.01
CA LEU A 132 8.05 -2.74 -18.96
C LEU A 132 6.98 -3.61 -19.64
N ALA A 133 7.28 -4.17 -20.79
CA ALA A 133 6.37 -5.07 -21.51
C ALA A 133 6.05 -6.32 -20.67
N GLU A 134 7.02 -6.88 -19.97
CA GLU A 134 6.81 -8.00 -19.03
C GLU A 134 6.03 -7.56 -17.80
N TYR A 135 6.36 -6.40 -17.23
CA TYR A 135 5.67 -5.83 -16.09
C TYR A 135 4.18 -5.59 -16.38
N ARG A 136 3.82 -5.14 -17.58
CA ARG A 136 2.43 -4.92 -17.99
C ARG A 136 1.59 -6.17 -18.11
N LYS A 137 2.20 -7.34 -18.26
CA LYS A 137 1.43 -8.59 -18.34
C LYS A 137 0.64 -8.82 -17.05
N PRO A 138 -0.67 -9.08 -17.14
CA PRO A 138 -1.46 -9.40 -15.97
C PRO A 138 -1.03 -10.74 -15.38
N ILE A 139 -0.97 -10.82 -14.07
CA ILE A 139 -0.79 -12.08 -13.34
C ILE A 139 -2.17 -12.47 -12.83
N ILE A 140 -2.72 -13.56 -13.35
CA ILE A 140 -4.09 -13.99 -13.11
C ILE A 140 -4.09 -15.33 -12.39
N LEU A 141 -4.87 -15.42 -11.33
CA LEU A 141 -5.16 -16.63 -10.58
C LEU A 141 -6.63 -17.00 -10.81
N GLN A 142 -6.88 -18.15 -11.43
CA GLN A 142 -8.24 -18.69 -11.62
C GLN A 142 -8.63 -19.59 -10.45
N ASP A 143 -9.88 -19.48 -10.03
CA ASP A 143 -10.45 -20.32 -8.98
C ASP A 143 -11.94 -20.57 -9.22
N ASP A 144 -12.40 -21.79 -8.96
CA ASP A 144 -13.80 -22.22 -9.24
C ASP A 144 -14.85 -21.48 -8.39
N ILE A 145 -14.49 -21.02 -7.19
CA ILE A 145 -15.38 -20.34 -6.24
C ILE A 145 -15.11 -18.84 -6.20
N LEU A 146 -13.83 -18.46 -6.18
CA LEU A 146 -13.40 -17.05 -6.08
C LEU A 146 -13.41 -16.34 -7.43
N GLY A 147 -13.55 -17.08 -8.54
CA GLY A 147 -13.46 -16.53 -9.89
C GLY A 147 -12.04 -16.13 -10.27
N GLU A 148 -11.93 -15.08 -11.04
CA GLU A 148 -10.68 -14.51 -11.47
C GLU A 148 -10.14 -13.53 -10.42
N LEU A 149 -8.87 -13.74 -10.01
CA LEU A 149 -8.16 -12.85 -9.13
C LEU A 149 -6.95 -12.28 -9.90
N ILE A 150 -6.87 -10.97 -10.01
CA ILE A 150 -5.79 -10.27 -10.70
C ILE A 150 -4.80 -9.76 -9.66
N TYR A 151 -3.51 -9.96 -9.91
CA TYR A 151 -2.46 -9.48 -9.02
C TYR A 151 -2.24 -7.97 -9.19
N ASP A 152 -2.52 -7.24 -8.15
CA ASP A 152 -2.17 -5.83 -8.01
C ASP A 152 -0.68 -5.76 -7.62
N LYS A 153 0.15 -5.24 -8.51
CA LYS A 153 1.61 -5.24 -8.33
C LYS A 153 2.07 -4.24 -7.28
N PRO A 154 1.55 -3.01 -7.24
CA PRO A 154 1.82 -2.03 -6.19
C PRO A 154 1.44 -2.54 -4.79
N LEU A 155 0.23 -3.08 -4.64
CA LEU A 155 -0.26 -3.60 -3.36
C LEU A 155 0.25 -5.01 -3.03
N LYS A 156 0.91 -5.67 -3.99
CA LYS A 156 1.45 -7.04 -3.86
C LYS A 156 0.42 -8.07 -3.39
N SER A 157 -0.81 -7.96 -3.88
CA SER A 157 -1.95 -8.77 -3.47
C SER A 157 -2.78 -9.23 -4.68
N PHE A 158 -3.45 -10.38 -4.57
CA PHE A 158 -4.45 -10.78 -5.57
C PHE A 158 -5.81 -10.19 -5.22
N GLN A 159 -6.45 -9.58 -6.19
CA GLN A 159 -7.74 -8.91 -6.03
C GLN A 159 -8.79 -9.50 -6.96
N GLY A 160 -10.01 -9.60 -6.46
CA GLY A 160 -11.17 -10.05 -7.19
C GLY A 160 -12.46 -9.61 -6.53
N SER A 161 -13.58 -10.20 -6.92
CA SER A 161 -14.87 -9.90 -6.30
C SER A 161 -15.77 -11.14 -6.25
N ILE A 162 -16.59 -11.21 -5.23
CA ILE A 162 -17.56 -12.28 -5.01
C ILE A 162 -18.94 -11.71 -4.68
N ILE A 163 -19.94 -12.57 -4.69
CA ILE A 163 -21.24 -12.25 -4.12
C ILE A 163 -21.27 -12.70 -2.66
N TRP A 164 -21.51 -11.76 -1.76
CA TRP A 164 -21.65 -11.95 -0.32
C TRP A 164 -23.04 -11.45 0.11
N GLN A 165 -23.90 -12.34 0.61
CA GLN A 165 -25.28 -11.99 1.01
C GLN A 165 -25.98 -11.09 -0.03
N ASP A 166 -26.00 -11.55 -1.30
CA ASP A 166 -26.61 -10.87 -2.45
C ASP A 166 -25.97 -9.53 -2.87
N ARG A 167 -24.82 -9.15 -2.27
CA ARG A 167 -24.04 -7.97 -2.64
C ARG A 167 -22.70 -8.34 -3.22
N LYS A 168 -22.25 -7.60 -4.22
CA LYS A 168 -20.89 -7.71 -4.74
C LYS A 168 -19.93 -7.01 -3.80
N ILE A 169 -18.94 -7.74 -3.29
CA ILE A 169 -17.83 -7.19 -2.48
C ILE A 169 -16.50 -7.51 -3.12
N ASN A 170 -15.48 -6.74 -2.75
CA ASN A 170 -14.11 -7.02 -3.15
C ASN A 170 -13.47 -8.04 -2.21
N ILE A 171 -12.59 -8.88 -2.76
CA ILE A 171 -11.75 -9.79 -1.99
C ILE A 171 -10.28 -9.57 -2.33
N ILE A 172 -9.44 -9.54 -1.31
CA ILE A 172 -8.01 -9.34 -1.43
C ILE A 172 -7.29 -10.49 -0.72
N LEU A 173 -6.37 -11.17 -1.42
CA LEU A 173 -5.46 -12.13 -0.83
C LEU A 173 -4.07 -11.49 -0.73
N ASP A 174 -3.68 -11.15 0.49
CA ASP A 174 -2.36 -10.59 0.81
C ASP A 174 -1.37 -11.74 1.01
N VAL A 175 -0.81 -12.20 -0.09
CA VAL A 175 0.11 -13.36 -0.17
C VAL A 175 1.16 -13.14 -1.25
N ASP A 176 2.33 -13.72 -1.05
CA ASP A 176 3.38 -13.72 -2.08
C ASP A 176 2.91 -14.50 -3.33
N LYS A 177 2.90 -13.83 -4.49
CA LYS A 177 2.48 -14.38 -5.78
C LYS A 177 3.28 -15.61 -6.22
N ASP A 178 4.52 -15.74 -5.77
CA ASP A 178 5.42 -16.83 -6.10
C ASP A 178 5.31 -17.98 -5.09
N ASN A 179 4.65 -17.79 -3.95
CA ASN A 179 4.45 -18.81 -2.93
C ASN A 179 3.10 -19.54 -3.10
N LYS A 180 3.12 -20.60 -3.92
CA LYS A 180 1.91 -21.42 -4.16
C LYS A 180 1.27 -21.98 -2.88
N GLY A 181 2.07 -22.25 -1.85
CA GLY A 181 1.59 -22.78 -0.57
C GLY A 181 0.77 -21.73 0.20
N GLU A 182 1.21 -20.48 0.21
CA GLU A 182 0.49 -19.35 0.81
C GLU A 182 -0.81 -19.08 0.07
N ILE A 183 -0.76 -18.97 -1.25
CA ILE A 183 -1.94 -18.79 -2.11
C ILE A 183 -3.00 -19.87 -1.81
N THR A 184 -2.58 -21.15 -1.75
CA THR A 184 -3.52 -22.26 -1.49
C THR A 184 -4.17 -22.16 -0.12
N LYS A 185 -3.40 -21.79 0.92
CA LYS A 185 -3.90 -21.62 2.29
C LYS A 185 -4.87 -20.44 2.40
N ALA A 186 -4.53 -19.29 1.83
CA ALA A 186 -5.39 -18.09 1.86
C ALA A 186 -6.69 -18.32 1.08
N LYS A 187 -6.63 -18.94 -0.11
CA LYS A 187 -7.83 -19.36 -0.87
C LYS A 187 -8.72 -20.30 -0.06
N LYS A 188 -8.14 -21.30 0.58
CA LYS A 188 -8.90 -22.25 1.42
C LYS A 188 -9.58 -21.52 2.58
N ALA A 189 -8.89 -20.61 3.25
CA ALA A 189 -9.44 -19.83 4.35
C ALA A 189 -10.63 -18.97 3.90
N LEU A 190 -10.47 -18.24 2.81
CA LEU A 190 -11.55 -17.41 2.26
C LEU A 190 -12.75 -18.24 1.81
N LYS A 191 -12.54 -19.38 1.14
CA LYS A 191 -13.62 -20.32 0.77
C LYS A 191 -14.38 -20.86 1.97
N THR A 192 -13.69 -21.15 3.07
CA THR A 192 -14.34 -21.55 4.34
C THR A 192 -15.23 -20.43 4.87
N MET A 193 -14.75 -19.20 4.86
CA MET A 193 -15.54 -18.03 5.28
C MET A 193 -16.77 -17.83 4.37
N ILE A 194 -16.62 -17.96 3.07
CA ILE A 194 -17.71 -17.87 2.09
C ILE A 194 -18.75 -18.97 2.30
N SER A 195 -18.34 -20.20 2.58
CA SER A 195 -19.29 -21.30 2.82
C SER A 195 -20.18 -21.12 4.06
N GLU A 196 -19.74 -20.26 4.99
CA GLU A 196 -20.46 -19.90 6.21
C GLU A 196 -20.82 -18.41 6.22
N GLN A 197 -20.99 -17.78 5.05
CA GLN A 197 -21.08 -16.31 4.93
C GLN A 197 -22.22 -15.69 5.77
N ALA A 198 -23.35 -16.35 5.92
CA ALA A 198 -24.47 -15.85 6.73
C ALA A 198 -24.10 -15.71 8.21
N LYS A 199 -23.36 -16.70 8.74
CA LYS A 199 -22.84 -16.66 10.11
C LYS A 199 -21.78 -15.57 10.27
N TRP A 200 -20.81 -15.53 9.35
CA TRP A 200 -19.74 -14.54 9.42
C TRP A 200 -20.27 -13.11 9.27
N ASP A 201 -21.24 -12.86 8.38
CA ASP A 201 -21.87 -11.54 8.23
C ASP A 201 -22.55 -11.10 9.54
N ALA A 202 -23.31 -12.01 10.17
CA ALA A 202 -23.94 -11.74 11.45
C ALA A 202 -22.92 -11.46 12.57
N ASP A 203 -21.88 -12.29 12.67
CA ASP A 203 -20.83 -12.13 13.70
C ASP A 203 -20.07 -10.81 13.53
N LEU A 204 -19.67 -10.46 12.30
CA LEU A 204 -18.97 -9.23 11.98
C LEU A 204 -19.79 -7.98 12.34
N ARG A 205 -21.07 -7.93 11.89
CA ARG A 205 -21.97 -6.79 12.17
C ARG A 205 -22.30 -6.67 13.64
N SER A 206 -22.60 -7.77 14.31
CA SER A 206 -22.91 -7.76 15.74
C SER A 206 -21.72 -7.29 16.57
N PHE A 207 -20.51 -7.73 16.22
CA PHE A 207 -19.30 -7.29 16.92
C PHE A 207 -19.01 -5.81 16.70
N ALA A 208 -19.11 -5.33 15.45
CA ALA A 208 -18.94 -3.90 15.12
C ALA A 208 -19.97 -3.04 15.89
N ALA A 209 -21.25 -3.42 15.84
CA ALA A 209 -22.31 -2.71 16.54
C ALA A 209 -22.05 -2.62 18.04
N LYS A 210 -21.72 -3.74 18.68
CA LYS A 210 -21.42 -3.79 20.11
C LYS A 210 -20.23 -2.90 20.53
N LYS A 211 -19.26 -2.72 19.63
CA LYS A 211 -18.06 -1.90 19.90
C LYS A 211 -18.24 -0.44 19.56
N LEU A 212 -18.95 -0.11 18.49
CA LEU A 212 -18.91 1.20 17.87
C LEU A 212 -20.21 2.01 18.00
N THR A 213 -21.36 1.41 18.42
CA THR A 213 -22.64 2.12 18.54
C THR A 213 -22.52 3.33 19.49
N LYS A 214 -21.86 3.17 20.63
CA LYS A 214 -21.66 4.27 21.57
C LYS A 214 -20.90 5.44 20.91
N LEU A 215 -19.82 5.14 20.19
CA LEU A 215 -19.03 6.13 19.47
C LEU A 215 -19.88 6.81 18.37
N ALA A 216 -20.69 6.03 17.63
CA ALA A 216 -21.61 6.59 16.63
C ALA A 216 -22.64 7.56 17.26
N CYS A 217 -23.18 7.24 18.44
CA CYS A 217 -24.03 8.18 19.17
C CYS A 217 -23.30 9.46 19.55
N GLU A 218 -22.05 9.36 20.04
CA GLU A 218 -21.23 10.52 20.40
C GLU A 218 -20.93 11.42 19.18
N TRP A 219 -20.77 10.84 18.01
CA TRP A 219 -20.58 11.60 16.77
C TRP A 219 -21.87 12.24 16.26
N ALA A 220 -23.01 11.54 16.39
CA ALA A 220 -24.33 12.04 15.99
C ALA A 220 -24.86 13.19 16.88
N GLU A 221 -24.47 13.25 18.16
CA GLU A 221 -24.84 14.35 19.06
C GLU A 221 -24.31 15.72 18.62
N SER A 222 -23.34 15.74 17.69
CA SER A 222 -22.86 16.97 17.06
C SER A 222 -23.77 17.50 15.96
N ASP A 223 -24.77 16.72 15.49
CA ASP A 223 -25.74 17.08 14.45
C ASP A 223 -27.18 17.11 15.01
N ASP A 224 -27.99 18.07 14.59
CA ASP A 224 -29.36 18.33 15.11
C ASP A 224 -30.41 17.23 14.77
N GLU A 225 -30.05 16.13 14.08
CA GLU A 225 -30.96 15.03 13.72
C GLU A 225 -30.68 13.75 14.54
N THR A 226 -31.20 13.69 15.76
CA THR A 226 -31.08 12.53 16.64
C THR A 226 -32.15 11.47 16.42
N SER A 227 -31.95 10.56 15.47
CA SER A 227 -32.55 9.24 15.58
C SER A 227 -31.68 8.38 16.51
N GLU A 228 -32.27 7.77 17.55
CA GLU A 228 -31.54 6.92 18.50
C GLU A 228 -30.84 5.77 17.77
N ILE A 229 -29.48 5.79 17.77
CA ILE A 229 -28.68 4.72 17.17
C ILE A 229 -28.58 3.57 18.17
N THR A 230 -29.19 2.44 17.84
CA THR A 230 -29.10 1.19 18.62
C THR A 230 -28.11 0.23 17.96
N GLU A 231 -27.64 -0.79 18.69
CA GLU A 231 -26.79 -1.85 18.10
C GLU A 231 -27.49 -2.52 16.90
N GLU A 232 -28.81 -2.70 16.95
CA GLU A 232 -29.59 -3.29 15.86
C GLU A 232 -29.66 -2.37 14.64
N SER A 233 -29.93 -1.07 14.83
CA SER A 233 -29.93 -0.10 13.73
C SER A 233 -28.56 0.10 13.13
N PHE A 234 -27.53 0.17 13.95
CA PHE A 234 -26.12 0.25 13.52
C PHE A 234 -25.74 -0.94 12.63
N ALA A 235 -25.98 -2.20 13.11
CA ALA A 235 -25.67 -3.42 12.37
C ALA A 235 -26.36 -3.51 11.01
N LYS A 236 -27.57 -2.94 10.88
CA LYS A 236 -28.33 -2.91 9.61
C LYS A 236 -27.78 -1.87 8.63
N ARG A 237 -27.27 -0.76 9.13
CA ARG A 237 -26.79 0.36 8.32
C ARG A 237 -25.46 0.06 7.64
N ILE A 238 -24.50 -0.47 8.38
CA ILE A 238 -23.15 -0.73 7.82
C ILE A 238 -23.20 -1.75 6.68
N SER A 239 -22.39 -1.56 5.65
CA SER A 239 -22.35 -2.41 4.45
C SER A 239 -20.96 -2.96 4.19
N LEU A 240 -20.81 -4.30 4.19
CA LEU A 240 -19.53 -4.92 3.85
C LEU A 240 -19.13 -4.56 2.42
N SER A 241 -17.93 -4.00 2.27
CA SER A 241 -17.36 -3.57 0.99
C SER A 241 -16.20 -4.46 0.54
N SER A 242 -15.37 -4.94 1.48
CA SER A 242 -14.26 -5.84 1.13
C SER A 242 -13.83 -6.74 2.28
N ILE A 243 -13.17 -7.85 1.91
CA ILE A 243 -12.49 -8.77 2.84
C ILE A 243 -11.04 -8.94 2.39
N TRP A 244 -10.11 -8.63 3.26
CA TRP A 244 -8.69 -8.91 3.11
C TRP A 244 -8.34 -10.15 3.89
N MET A 245 -7.82 -11.15 3.20
CA MET A 245 -7.37 -12.41 3.79
C MET A 245 -5.86 -12.50 3.74
N THR A 246 -5.26 -12.67 4.90
CA THR A 246 -3.80 -12.85 5.03
C THR A 246 -3.43 -14.31 5.26
N LEU A 247 -2.14 -14.58 5.27
CA LEU A 247 -1.59 -15.89 5.62
C LEU A 247 -2.05 -16.30 7.04
N GLY A 248 -2.44 -17.57 7.19
CA GLY A 248 -2.90 -18.11 8.48
C GLY A 248 -4.41 -17.96 8.74
N GLY A 249 -5.17 -17.37 7.81
CA GLY A 249 -6.62 -17.21 7.93
C GLY A 249 -7.03 -16.04 8.82
N SER A 250 -6.11 -15.10 9.07
CA SER A 250 -6.46 -13.79 9.62
C SER A 250 -7.10 -12.95 8.53
N PHE A 251 -8.07 -12.12 8.93
CA PHE A 251 -8.78 -11.26 7.99
C PHE A 251 -9.05 -9.87 8.57
N SER A 252 -9.23 -8.92 7.65
CA SER A 252 -9.84 -7.61 7.91
C SER A 252 -11.02 -7.44 6.99
N ALA A 253 -12.21 -7.22 7.55
CA ALA A 253 -13.45 -6.94 6.83
C ALA A 253 -13.73 -5.45 6.94
N TYR A 254 -13.90 -4.78 5.79
CA TYR A 254 -14.14 -3.35 5.70
C TYR A 254 -15.59 -3.08 5.37
N PHE A 255 -16.19 -2.15 6.12
CA PHE A 255 -17.57 -1.75 5.93
C PHE A 255 -17.66 -0.25 5.62
N ASP A 256 -18.57 0.08 4.72
CA ASP A 256 -19.04 1.45 4.55
C ASP A 256 -19.95 1.79 5.74
N ASP A 257 -19.77 2.98 6.31
CA ASP A 257 -20.35 3.39 7.58
C ASP A 257 -21.79 3.97 7.48
N ASP A 258 -22.35 4.15 6.27
CA ASP A 258 -23.61 4.83 6.04
C ASP A 258 -23.70 6.19 6.76
N ASP A 259 -22.61 6.93 6.67
CA ASP A 259 -22.46 8.29 7.27
C ASP A 259 -22.55 8.34 8.81
N LEU A 260 -22.37 7.20 9.47
CA LEU A 260 -22.31 7.10 10.94
C LEU A 260 -21.04 7.77 11.51
N PHE A 261 -19.99 7.84 10.70
CA PHE A 261 -18.68 8.40 11.03
C PHE A 261 -18.17 9.33 9.92
N PHE A 262 -19.09 10.04 9.24
CA PHE A 262 -18.78 11.02 8.18
C PHE A 262 -17.94 10.45 7.04
N GLY A 263 -18.21 9.20 6.64
CA GLY A 263 -17.54 8.52 5.55
C GLY A 263 -16.22 7.82 5.92
N HIS A 264 -15.91 7.67 7.21
CA HIS A 264 -14.82 6.83 7.66
C HIS A 264 -15.13 5.34 7.42
N CYS A 265 -14.08 4.55 7.18
CA CYS A 265 -14.24 3.13 7.01
C CYS A 265 -14.32 2.41 8.37
N ILE A 266 -15.24 1.45 8.52
CA ILE A 266 -15.27 0.56 9.69
C ILE A 266 -14.45 -0.69 9.36
N THR A 267 -13.46 -0.99 10.18
CA THR A 267 -12.60 -2.17 10.04
C THR A 267 -12.90 -3.18 11.14
N VAL A 268 -13.22 -4.42 10.74
CA VAL A 268 -13.50 -5.54 11.67
C VAL A 268 -12.49 -6.65 11.43
N CYS A 269 -11.63 -6.92 12.41
CA CYS A 269 -10.55 -7.89 12.29
C CYS A 269 -10.84 -9.19 13.05
N GLY A 270 -10.28 -10.27 12.54
CA GLY A 270 -10.42 -11.58 13.17
C GLY A 270 -9.57 -12.67 12.51
N SER A 271 -9.91 -13.90 12.84
CA SER A 271 -9.36 -15.07 12.17
C SER A 271 -10.36 -16.23 12.17
N LEU A 272 -10.21 -17.15 11.23
CA LEU A 272 -11.04 -18.36 11.20
C LEU A 272 -10.96 -19.19 12.49
N LYS A 273 -9.81 -19.10 13.20
CA LYS A 273 -9.58 -19.85 14.45
C LYS A 273 -10.21 -19.17 15.66
N ASN A 274 -10.11 -17.85 15.75
CA ASN A 274 -10.46 -17.10 16.97
C ASN A 274 -11.79 -16.33 16.82
N GLY A 275 -12.42 -16.35 15.64
CA GLY A 275 -13.57 -15.49 15.35
C GLY A 275 -13.17 -14.03 15.19
N VAL A 276 -14.12 -13.13 15.38
CA VAL A 276 -13.93 -11.67 15.37
C VAL A 276 -13.28 -11.22 16.68
N VAL A 277 -12.26 -10.35 16.60
CA VAL A 277 -11.46 -9.93 17.77
C VAL A 277 -11.41 -8.42 17.98
N SER A 278 -11.55 -7.60 16.94
CA SER A 278 -11.57 -6.14 17.06
C SER A 278 -12.50 -5.49 16.03
N ALA A 279 -12.93 -4.27 16.35
CA ALA A 279 -13.61 -3.39 15.40
C ALA A 279 -13.21 -1.94 15.75
N ASP A 280 -12.82 -1.18 14.73
CA ASP A 280 -12.35 0.19 14.81
C ASP A 280 -12.83 1.01 13.60
N ILE A 281 -12.65 2.33 13.64
CA ILE A 281 -12.84 3.23 12.50
C ILE A 281 -11.47 3.65 11.96
N GLU A 282 -11.37 3.74 10.63
CA GLU A 282 -10.15 4.15 9.91
C GLU A 282 -10.50 5.25 8.90
N GLY A 283 -9.59 6.26 8.77
CA GLY A 283 -9.78 7.35 7.80
C GLY A 283 -8.93 8.55 8.09
#